data_dbe45a26d3879eb35838457ba8bd815b
#
_entry.id   dbe45a26d3879eb35838457ba8bd815b
#
_cell.length_a   1.000
_cell.length_b   1.000
_cell.length_c   1.000
_cell.angle_alpha   90.00
_cell.angle_beta   90.00
_cell.angle_gamma   90.00
#
_symmetry.space_group_name_H-M   'P 1'
#
loop_
_entity.id
_entity.type
_entity.pdbx_description
1 polymer ?
#
loop_
_entity_poly.entity_id
_entity_poly.type
_entity_poly.pdbx_seq_one_letter_code
_entity_poly.pdbx_strand_id
1 'polypeptide(L)'
;MEELFPGLLDELVAMGARVWKDGDLSRIWMSFAGHKFLQSGTIPDPETVIKYYVNRPLLEWCIGRRARHIPNIEFLVGHDAVRLTSTPARNRITGVVTAQRDSGAERILAADLVVDATGRGSRTPVFLDDLGYRRPHEDELMVHAAYASTLLHVPPGTLREYMAVSGALPGRPTGFAMFAGENDTYMVGMQMMAGGQPPSDHDSLLARLAEVAPAHVVEAVRRAEPLGPLRQHRFPANRWRRYDKLTAMPQGLIVIGDAMCSFNPVYGQGMSIAAVEALILRTCLERGDRDLQRRYFRAAAREIRTAWQAAVGADLTLPQIQGPRPLSMRITNAYLRRVMAAAETDPVVVQQFMRLIGMVDRPSRLLRPSMVLRVMTKSRRATKDKTHVSAQPCKEEQVNGHL
;
A
#
# COMPACT_ATOMS: atom_id res chain seq x y z
N MET A 1 2.67 -13.46 5.30
CA MET A 1 3.82 -13.94 4.46
C MET A 1 4.47 -15.16 5.11
N GLU A 2 4.83 -15.10 6.38
CA GLU A 2 5.44 -16.24 7.10
C GLU A 2 4.56 -17.49 7.09
N GLU A 3 3.24 -17.34 7.22
CA GLU A 3 2.28 -18.44 7.12
C GLU A 3 2.25 -19.09 5.72
N LEU A 4 2.47 -18.32 4.66
CA LEU A 4 2.53 -18.82 3.28
C LEU A 4 3.91 -19.38 2.92
N PHE A 5 4.96 -18.81 3.49
CA PHE A 5 6.35 -19.16 3.21
C PHE A 5 7.14 -19.24 4.53
N PRO A 6 7.02 -20.35 5.29
CA PRO A 6 7.71 -20.51 6.56
C PRO A 6 9.22 -20.32 6.45
N GLY A 7 9.82 -19.53 7.36
CA GLY A 7 11.25 -19.17 7.36
C GLY A 7 11.65 -18.09 6.34
N LEU A 8 10.67 -17.45 5.66
CA LEU A 8 10.96 -16.37 4.74
C LEU A 8 11.53 -15.13 5.44
N LEU A 9 11.00 -14.80 6.62
CA LEU A 9 11.44 -13.62 7.35
C LEU A 9 12.87 -13.76 7.84
N ASP A 10 13.26 -14.93 8.34
CA ASP A 10 14.65 -15.22 8.75
C ASP A 10 15.62 -15.16 7.57
N GLU A 11 15.20 -15.69 6.40
CA GLU A 11 15.98 -15.60 5.18
C GLU A 11 16.20 -14.15 4.74
N LEU A 12 15.17 -13.32 4.75
CA LEU A 12 15.27 -11.90 4.41
C LEU A 12 16.24 -11.17 5.35
N VAL A 13 16.18 -11.47 6.66
CA VAL A 13 17.11 -10.91 7.65
C VAL A 13 18.56 -11.35 7.37
N ALA A 14 18.77 -12.63 7.07
CA ALA A 14 20.10 -13.15 6.71
C ALA A 14 20.64 -12.49 5.43
N MET A 15 19.77 -12.02 4.54
CA MET A 15 20.13 -11.28 3.33
C MET A 15 20.22 -9.75 3.53
N GLY A 16 20.15 -9.28 4.77
CA GLY A 16 20.39 -7.88 5.12
C GLY A 16 19.13 -7.03 5.30
N ALA A 17 17.94 -7.62 5.29
CA ALA A 17 16.71 -6.88 5.61
C ALA A 17 16.81 -6.28 7.02
N ARG A 18 16.40 -5.01 7.16
CA ARG A 18 16.37 -4.35 8.46
C ARG A 18 15.09 -4.68 9.21
N VAL A 19 15.21 -4.90 10.52
CA VAL A 19 14.08 -5.22 11.39
C VAL A 19 13.87 -4.13 12.43
N TRP A 20 12.70 -3.56 12.48
CA TRP A 20 12.26 -2.70 13.56
C TRP A 20 11.39 -3.52 14.51
N LYS A 21 11.94 -3.89 15.65
CA LYS A 21 11.30 -4.75 16.66
C LYS A 21 11.39 -4.22 18.10
N ASP A 22 12.18 -3.16 18.29
CA ASP A 22 12.44 -2.53 19.59
C ASP A 22 11.44 -1.42 19.93
N GLY A 23 10.61 -1.04 18.96
CA GLY A 23 9.62 0.02 19.14
C GLY A 23 10.19 1.44 19.17
N ASP A 24 11.49 1.64 18.90
CA ASP A 24 12.16 2.94 18.90
C ASP A 24 11.55 3.87 17.85
N LEU A 25 10.83 4.89 18.30
CA LEU A 25 10.15 5.86 17.45
C LEU A 25 11.11 6.79 16.70
N SER A 26 12.37 6.90 17.12
CA SER A 26 13.37 7.68 16.41
C SER A 26 13.76 7.08 15.05
N ARG A 27 13.42 5.80 14.84
CA ARG A 27 13.63 5.07 13.56
C ARG A 27 12.53 5.31 12.53
N ILE A 28 11.45 5.99 12.92
CA ILE A 28 10.26 6.14 12.08
C ILE A 28 9.81 7.60 12.09
N TRP A 29 9.86 8.23 10.92
CA TRP A 29 9.32 9.57 10.74
C TRP A 29 8.03 9.49 9.94
N MET A 30 6.93 9.98 10.51
CA MET A 30 5.61 10.00 9.85
C MET A 30 4.95 11.36 10.01
N SER A 31 4.34 11.85 8.91
CA SER A 31 3.50 13.05 8.93
C SER A 31 2.26 12.85 8.07
N PHE A 32 1.09 12.89 8.68
CA PHE A 32 -0.19 12.72 7.99
C PHE A 32 -1.18 13.82 8.40
N ALA A 33 -1.97 14.30 7.46
CA ALA A 33 -2.93 15.39 7.66
C ALA A 33 -2.34 16.63 8.36
N GLY A 34 -1.05 16.91 8.16
CA GLY A 34 -0.34 18.03 8.80
C GLY A 34 0.13 17.76 10.23
N HIS A 35 -0.01 16.52 10.72
CA HIS A 35 0.41 16.08 12.05
C HIS A 35 1.69 15.26 11.97
N LYS A 36 2.76 15.73 12.60
CA LYS A 36 4.02 15.00 12.74
C LYS A 36 3.92 14.09 13.95
N PHE A 37 4.05 12.78 13.75
CA PHE A 37 3.95 11.81 14.83
C PHE A 37 5.14 11.87 15.76
N LEU A 38 4.96 11.38 16.99
CA LEU A 38 6.00 11.31 18.01
C LEU A 38 7.23 10.55 17.48
N GLN A 39 8.42 11.13 17.70
CA GLN A 39 9.70 10.63 17.18
C GLN A 39 10.71 10.30 18.26
N SER A 40 10.28 10.20 19.50
CA SER A 40 11.12 9.88 20.65
C SER A 40 10.45 8.89 21.57
N GLY A 41 11.24 8.11 22.29
CA GLY A 41 10.76 7.03 23.14
C GLY A 41 10.37 5.78 22.34
N THR A 42 9.64 4.89 22.99
CA THR A 42 9.24 3.59 22.43
C THR A 42 7.72 3.42 22.45
N ILE A 43 7.20 2.58 21.56
CA ILE A 43 5.81 2.12 21.66
C ILE A 43 5.68 1.12 22.82
N PRO A 44 4.47 0.99 23.46
CA PRO A 44 4.32 0.13 24.65
C PRO A 44 4.58 -1.35 24.42
N ASP A 45 4.06 -1.92 23.31
CA ASP A 45 4.11 -3.35 23.03
C ASP A 45 4.77 -3.59 21.66
N PRO A 46 6.11 -3.40 21.54
CA PRO A 46 6.80 -3.41 20.25
C PRO A 46 6.71 -4.75 19.51
N GLU A 47 6.64 -5.87 20.23
CA GLU A 47 6.50 -7.22 19.68
C GLU A 47 5.20 -7.39 18.86
N THR A 48 4.21 -6.52 19.05
CA THR A 48 2.94 -6.56 18.33
C THR A 48 2.97 -5.81 16.99
N VAL A 49 4.09 -5.13 16.68
CA VAL A 49 4.22 -4.27 15.47
C VAL A 49 5.62 -4.42 14.85
N ILE A 50 6.11 -5.63 14.74
CA ILE A 50 7.41 -5.89 14.09
C ILE A 50 7.31 -5.53 12.60
N LYS A 51 8.30 -4.79 12.08
CA LYS A 51 8.39 -4.41 10.67
C LYS A 51 9.71 -4.87 10.07
N TYR A 52 9.62 -5.48 8.91
CA TYR A 52 10.74 -5.89 8.08
C TYR A 52 10.86 -4.93 6.91
N TYR A 53 12.02 -4.34 6.75
CA TYR A 53 12.32 -3.41 5.67
C TYR A 53 13.25 -4.09 4.67
N VAL A 54 12.74 -4.28 3.48
CA VAL A 54 13.39 -4.97 2.38
C VAL A 54 12.92 -4.37 1.06
N ASN A 55 13.79 -4.29 0.08
CA ASN A 55 13.40 -3.85 -1.25
C ASN A 55 12.54 -4.90 -1.95
N ARG A 56 11.57 -4.44 -2.71
CA ARG A 56 10.64 -5.31 -3.42
C ARG A 56 11.33 -6.36 -4.33
N PRO A 57 12.39 -6.05 -5.08
CA PRO A 57 13.10 -7.03 -5.89
C PRO A 57 13.63 -8.22 -5.08
N LEU A 58 14.22 -7.98 -3.91
CA LEU A 58 14.71 -9.07 -3.05
C LEU A 58 13.57 -9.92 -2.51
N LEU A 59 12.49 -9.30 -2.04
CA LEU A 59 11.29 -10.02 -1.57
C LEU A 59 10.71 -10.91 -2.68
N GLU A 60 10.54 -10.36 -3.89
CA GLU A 60 10.02 -11.11 -5.05
C GLU A 60 10.96 -12.24 -5.48
N TRP A 61 12.27 -12.02 -5.42
CA TRP A 61 13.26 -13.05 -5.71
C TRP A 61 13.19 -14.20 -4.72
N CYS A 62 13.15 -13.93 -3.41
CA CYS A 62 13.03 -14.97 -2.37
C CYS A 62 11.76 -15.81 -2.56
N ILE A 63 10.61 -15.15 -2.76
CA ILE A 63 9.33 -15.83 -2.99
C ILE A 63 9.39 -16.65 -4.28
N GLY A 64 9.85 -16.06 -5.37
CA GLY A 64 9.95 -16.73 -6.66
C GLY A 64 10.91 -17.93 -6.64
N ARG A 65 12.04 -17.83 -5.94
CA ARG A 65 12.97 -18.93 -5.72
C ARG A 65 12.31 -20.08 -4.96
N ARG A 66 11.63 -19.77 -3.85
CA ARG A 66 10.91 -20.80 -3.06
C ARG A 66 9.82 -21.47 -3.87
N ALA A 67 9.05 -20.71 -4.64
CA ALA A 67 8.01 -21.25 -5.49
C ALA A 67 8.56 -22.20 -6.57
N ARG A 68 9.74 -21.89 -7.16
CA ARG A 68 10.40 -22.75 -8.15
C ARG A 68 10.94 -24.07 -7.58
N HIS A 69 11.16 -24.14 -6.27
CA HIS A 69 11.59 -25.37 -5.59
C HIS A 69 10.42 -26.28 -5.21
N ILE A 70 9.18 -25.90 -5.47
CA ILE A 70 8.00 -26.74 -5.23
C ILE A 70 7.86 -27.70 -6.43
N PRO A 71 7.99 -29.03 -6.26
CA PRO A 71 8.14 -29.97 -7.38
C PRO A 71 6.95 -30.01 -8.35
N ASN A 72 5.76 -29.67 -7.88
CA ASN A 72 4.53 -29.71 -8.68
C ASN A 72 4.13 -28.34 -9.24
N ILE A 73 5.04 -27.35 -9.26
CA ILE A 73 4.83 -26.05 -9.90
C ILE A 73 5.69 -25.94 -11.16
N GLU A 74 5.05 -25.70 -12.29
CA GLU A 74 5.69 -25.39 -13.57
C GLU A 74 5.55 -23.89 -13.87
N PHE A 75 6.66 -23.26 -14.31
CA PHE A 75 6.70 -21.85 -14.70
C PHE A 75 6.81 -21.72 -16.22
N LEU A 76 5.77 -21.22 -16.86
CA LEU A 76 5.76 -20.91 -18.29
C LEU A 76 6.12 -19.45 -18.50
N VAL A 77 7.42 -19.16 -18.60
CA VAL A 77 7.93 -17.80 -18.81
C VAL A 77 7.75 -17.39 -20.27
N GLY A 78 7.51 -16.09 -20.53
CA GLY A 78 7.38 -15.57 -21.90
C GLY A 78 6.05 -15.90 -22.58
N HIS A 79 5.02 -16.26 -21.84
CA HIS A 79 3.68 -16.54 -22.36
C HIS A 79 2.66 -15.56 -21.83
N ASP A 80 1.68 -15.22 -22.66
CA ASP A 80 0.52 -14.41 -22.30
C ASP A 80 -0.76 -15.26 -22.37
N ALA A 81 -1.67 -15.07 -21.41
CA ALA A 81 -3.01 -15.66 -21.48
C ALA A 81 -3.86 -14.88 -22.47
N VAL A 82 -4.31 -15.52 -23.55
CA VAL A 82 -5.02 -14.84 -24.65
C VAL A 82 -6.52 -15.10 -24.64
N ARG A 83 -6.99 -16.24 -24.17
CA ARG A 83 -8.41 -16.57 -23.97
C ARG A 83 -8.62 -17.73 -23.01
N LEU A 84 -9.83 -17.88 -22.50
CA LEU A 84 -10.23 -19.03 -21.69
C LEU A 84 -10.85 -20.11 -22.58
N THR A 85 -10.67 -21.39 -22.22
CA THR A 85 -11.43 -22.50 -22.77
C THR A 85 -12.56 -22.89 -21.82
N SER A 86 -13.67 -23.38 -22.37
CA SER A 86 -14.85 -23.77 -21.60
C SER A 86 -15.53 -25.01 -22.14
N THR A 87 -16.41 -25.58 -21.34
CA THR A 87 -17.38 -26.61 -21.80
C THR A 87 -18.28 -26.03 -22.90
N PRO A 88 -18.88 -26.89 -23.75
CA PRO A 88 -19.82 -26.46 -24.81
C PRO A 88 -20.97 -25.60 -24.25
N ALA A 89 -21.47 -25.89 -23.05
CA ALA A 89 -22.48 -25.11 -22.36
C ALA A 89 -21.95 -23.80 -21.77
N ARG A 90 -20.65 -23.52 -21.86
CA ARG A 90 -19.94 -22.34 -21.34
C ARG A 90 -20.10 -22.09 -19.83
N ASN A 91 -20.60 -23.08 -19.10
CA ASN A 91 -20.85 -22.96 -17.66
C ASN A 91 -19.64 -23.30 -16.78
N ARG A 92 -18.55 -23.83 -17.39
CA ARG A 92 -17.31 -24.17 -16.69
C ARG A 92 -16.09 -23.85 -17.56
N ILE A 93 -15.11 -23.21 -16.97
CA ILE A 93 -13.77 -23.03 -17.56
C ILE A 93 -13.03 -24.36 -17.46
N THR A 94 -12.38 -24.76 -18.55
CA THR A 94 -11.64 -26.00 -18.68
C THR A 94 -10.14 -25.79 -18.93
N GLY A 95 -9.70 -24.53 -19.00
CA GLY A 95 -8.32 -24.18 -19.19
C GLY A 95 -8.11 -22.76 -19.72
N VAL A 96 -6.90 -22.52 -20.16
CA VAL A 96 -6.46 -21.24 -20.74
C VAL A 96 -5.64 -21.49 -22.00
N VAL A 97 -5.82 -20.65 -23.01
CA VAL A 97 -4.94 -20.58 -24.17
C VAL A 97 -3.85 -19.54 -23.88
N THR A 98 -2.62 -19.97 -24.00
CA THR A 98 -1.45 -19.09 -23.88
C THR A 98 -0.79 -18.92 -25.23
N ALA A 99 -0.23 -17.71 -25.49
CA ALA A 99 0.58 -17.42 -26.65
C ALA A 99 2.01 -17.12 -26.22
N GLN A 100 2.99 -17.71 -26.85
CA GLN A 100 4.40 -17.39 -26.65
C GLN A 100 4.69 -16.00 -27.24
N ARG A 101 5.31 -15.12 -26.50
CA ARG A 101 5.53 -13.70 -26.89
C ARG A 101 6.36 -13.54 -28.15
N ASP A 102 7.40 -14.36 -28.30
CA ASP A 102 8.36 -14.24 -29.40
C ASP A 102 7.84 -14.82 -30.72
N SER A 103 7.07 -15.93 -30.66
CA SER A 103 6.61 -16.64 -31.85
C SER A 103 5.12 -16.49 -32.15
N GLY A 104 4.34 -16.04 -31.18
CA GLY A 104 2.88 -16.04 -31.26
C GLY A 104 2.25 -17.45 -31.21
N ALA A 105 3.05 -18.50 -31.03
CA ALA A 105 2.56 -19.87 -30.99
C ALA A 105 1.60 -20.06 -29.80
N GLU A 106 0.39 -20.54 -30.11
CA GLU A 106 -0.63 -20.78 -29.09
C GLU A 106 -0.55 -22.23 -28.56
N ARG A 107 -0.78 -22.34 -27.25
CA ARG A 107 -0.90 -23.62 -26.55
C ARG A 107 -2.12 -23.59 -25.62
N ILE A 108 -2.86 -24.72 -25.61
CA ILE A 108 -3.95 -24.91 -24.65
C ILE A 108 -3.40 -25.61 -23.41
N LEU A 109 -3.64 -25.00 -22.25
CA LEU A 109 -3.39 -25.59 -20.95
C LEU A 109 -4.73 -25.97 -20.32
N ALA A 110 -4.98 -27.25 -20.21
CA ALA A 110 -6.16 -27.77 -19.53
C ALA A 110 -6.01 -27.57 -18.02
N ALA A 111 -7.09 -27.18 -17.34
CA ALA A 111 -7.10 -26.95 -15.90
C ALA A 111 -8.50 -27.13 -15.31
N ASP A 112 -8.58 -27.66 -14.09
CA ASP A 112 -9.81 -27.73 -13.30
C ASP A 112 -10.18 -26.39 -12.69
N LEU A 113 -9.16 -25.54 -12.42
CA LEU A 113 -9.28 -24.18 -11.89
C LEU A 113 -8.27 -23.26 -12.57
N VAL A 114 -8.75 -22.15 -13.11
CA VAL A 114 -7.92 -21.03 -13.59
C VAL A 114 -7.99 -19.90 -12.57
N VAL A 115 -6.82 -19.42 -12.15
CA VAL A 115 -6.72 -18.28 -11.23
C VAL A 115 -6.07 -17.11 -11.97
N ASP A 116 -6.83 -16.05 -12.20
CA ASP A 116 -6.34 -14.80 -12.79
C ASP A 116 -5.69 -13.92 -11.72
N ALA A 117 -4.37 -13.83 -11.74
CA ALA A 117 -3.53 -12.95 -10.94
C ALA A 117 -2.77 -11.92 -11.81
N THR A 118 -3.29 -11.60 -13.01
CA THR A 118 -2.60 -10.78 -14.03
C THR A 118 -2.59 -9.28 -13.71
N GLY A 119 -3.08 -8.89 -12.53
CA GLY A 119 -3.03 -7.52 -12.03
C GLY A 119 -4.04 -6.60 -12.72
N ARG A 120 -3.78 -5.30 -12.67
CA ARG A 120 -4.71 -4.25 -13.17
C ARG A 120 -5.12 -4.43 -14.63
N GLY A 121 -4.23 -4.99 -15.45
CA GLY A 121 -4.44 -5.27 -16.86
C GLY A 121 -5.27 -6.52 -17.14
N SER A 122 -5.81 -7.18 -16.13
CA SER A 122 -6.62 -8.39 -16.28
C SER A 122 -7.67 -8.27 -17.39
N ARG A 123 -7.65 -9.25 -18.27
CA ARG A 123 -8.62 -9.37 -19.38
C ARG A 123 -9.82 -10.24 -19.03
N THR A 124 -9.91 -10.77 -17.82
CA THR A 124 -11.04 -11.62 -17.38
C THR A 124 -12.41 -10.98 -17.63
N PRO A 125 -12.63 -9.65 -17.44
CA PRO A 125 -13.92 -9.05 -17.81
C PRO A 125 -14.28 -9.21 -19.30
N VAL A 126 -13.27 -9.15 -20.20
CA VAL A 126 -13.46 -9.36 -21.65
C VAL A 126 -13.73 -10.84 -21.92
N PHE A 127 -12.98 -11.74 -21.31
CA PHE A 127 -13.18 -13.18 -21.48
C PHE A 127 -14.56 -13.64 -20.99
N LEU A 128 -15.10 -13.04 -19.93
CA LEU A 128 -16.45 -13.31 -19.47
C LEU A 128 -17.51 -12.86 -20.50
N ASP A 129 -17.29 -11.68 -21.10
CA ASP A 129 -18.17 -11.14 -22.16
C ASP A 129 -18.19 -12.05 -23.40
N ASP A 130 -17.01 -12.50 -23.85
CA ASP A 130 -16.84 -13.46 -24.96
C ASP A 130 -17.57 -14.80 -24.72
N LEU A 131 -17.69 -15.20 -23.46
CA LEU A 131 -18.42 -16.39 -23.04
C LEU A 131 -19.92 -16.13 -22.85
N GLY A 132 -20.41 -14.88 -22.98
CA GLY A 132 -21.80 -14.50 -22.81
C GLY A 132 -22.20 -14.17 -21.38
N TYR A 133 -21.24 -13.98 -20.48
CA TYR A 133 -21.47 -13.52 -19.12
C TYR A 133 -21.36 -11.99 -19.02
N ARG A 134 -22.04 -11.41 -18.05
CA ARG A 134 -21.89 -9.97 -17.74
C ARG A 134 -20.51 -9.67 -17.18
N ARG A 135 -19.92 -8.57 -17.61
CA ARG A 135 -18.73 -8.03 -16.95
C ARG A 135 -19.06 -7.62 -15.52
N PRO A 136 -18.10 -7.77 -14.57
CA PRO A 136 -18.30 -7.27 -13.22
C PRO A 136 -18.48 -5.74 -13.25
N HIS A 137 -19.38 -5.22 -12.43
CA HIS A 137 -19.43 -3.77 -12.19
C HIS A 137 -18.09 -3.30 -11.58
N GLU A 138 -17.61 -2.15 -12.01
CA GLU A 138 -16.38 -1.54 -11.46
C GLU A 138 -16.77 -0.35 -10.56
N ASP A 139 -16.46 -0.46 -9.26
CA ASP A 139 -16.42 0.70 -8.37
C ASP A 139 -15.10 1.40 -8.65
N GLU A 140 -15.11 2.67 -9.07
CA GLU A 140 -13.90 3.41 -9.47
C GLU A 140 -13.84 4.78 -8.82
N LEU A 141 -12.63 5.20 -8.42
CA LEU A 141 -12.33 6.55 -7.99
C LEU A 141 -11.11 7.07 -8.76
N MET A 142 -11.32 8.05 -9.62
CA MET A 142 -10.25 8.73 -10.34
C MET A 142 -9.41 9.57 -9.38
N VAL A 143 -8.12 9.28 -9.30
CA VAL A 143 -7.17 9.97 -8.40
C VAL A 143 -6.08 10.70 -9.17
N HIS A 144 -5.85 10.32 -10.44
CA HIS A 144 -4.82 10.88 -11.30
C HIS A 144 -3.48 11.01 -10.58
N ALA A 145 -3.09 9.95 -9.84
CA ALA A 145 -1.82 9.94 -9.12
C ALA A 145 -0.66 9.62 -10.08
N ALA A 146 0.48 10.23 -9.83
CA ALA A 146 1.74 9.91 -10.45
C ALA A 146 2.82 9.72 -9.39
N TYR A 147 3.77 8.86 -9.69
CA TYR A 147 4.87 8.50 -8.80
C TYR A 147 6.18 8.66 -9.53
N ALA A 148 7.22 9.07 -8.79
CA ALA A 148 8.59 8.92 -9.22
C ALA A 148 9.37 8.28 -8.06
N SER A 149 10.17 7.28 -8.34
CA SER A 149 10.96 6.59 -7.31
C SER A 149 12.31 6.13 -7.84
N THR A 150 13.28 6.09 -6.95
CA THR A 150 14.62 5.58 -7.20
C THR A 150 15.11 4.79 -6.01
N LEU A 151 16.09 3.93 -6.25
CA LEU A 151 16.84 3.24 -5.21
C LEU A 151 18.18 3.96 -5.03
N LEU A 152 18.56 4.22 -3.78
CA LEU A 152 19.77 4.94 -3.40
C LEU A 152 20.62 4.06 -2.49
N HIS A 153 21.94 4.16 -2.63
CA HIS A 153 22.87 3.73 -1.59
C HIS A 153 23.14 4.90 -0.64
N VAL A 154 22.82 4.72 0.64
CA VAL A 154 23.03 5.73 1.68
C VAL A 154 24.08 5.19 2.66
N PRO A 155 25.23 5.86 2.81
CA PRO A 155 26.30 5.38 3.70
C PRO A 155 25.80 5.11 5.12
N PRO A 156 26.29 4.06 5.78
CA PRO A 156 25.92 3.72 7.15
C PRO A 156 26.05 4.92 8.11
N GLY A 157 25.06 5.08 8.98
CA GLY A 157 25.04 6.17 9.96
C GLY A 157 24.58 7.54 9.44
N THR A 158 24.35 7.70 8.13
CA THR A 158 23.82 8.95 7.55
C THR A 158 22.36 9.19 7.96
N LEU A 159 21.56 8.14 7.98
CA LEU A 159 20.15 8.18 8.38
C LEU A 159 19.90 7.29 9.59
N ARG A 160 19.12 7.79 10.53
CA ARG A 160 18.64 7.02 11.67
C ARG A 160 17.38 6.26 11.32
N GLU A 161 16.52 6.87 10.50
CA GLU A 161 15.22 6.36 10.17
C GLU A 161 15.27 5.17 9.21
N TYR A 162 14.47 4.15 9.50
CA TYR A 162 14.17 3.05 8.59
C TYR A 162 12.98 3.40 7.68
N MET A 163 12.15 4.35 8.12
CA MET A 163 11.01 4.83 7.36
C MET A 163 10.82 6.33 7.59
N ALA A 164 10.65 7.07 6.49
CA ALA A 164 10.17 8.43 6.53
C ALA A 164 9.06 8.61 5.49
N VAL A 165 7.87 9.04 5.93
CA VAL A 165 6.71 9.18 5.05
C VAL A 165 5.92 10.43 5.38
N SER A 166 5.46 11.15 4.35
CA SER A 166 4.42 12.16 4.50
C SER A 166 3.33 11.99 3.45
N GLY A 167 2.08 12.15 3.89
CA GLY A 167 0.92 12.08 3.01
C GLY A 167 0.67 13.41 2.27
N ALA A 168 -0.07 13.32 1.16
CA ALA A 168 -0.62 14.48 0.48
C ALA A 168 -1.63 15.23 1.38
N LEU A 169 -1.70 16.55 1.22
CA LEU A 169 -2.58 17.45 1.97
C LEU A 169 -3.46 18.27 1.01
N PRO A 170 -4.62 18.78 1.46
CA PRO A 170 -5.50 19.60 0.61
C PRO A 170 -4.79 20.78 -0.08
N GLY A 171 -3.90 21.48 0.61
CA GLY A 171 -3.10 22.58 0.05
C GLY A 171 -1.81 22.16 -0.64
N ARG A 172 -1.42 20.89 -0.50
CA ARG A 172 -0.20 20.32 -1.06
C ARG A 172 -0.47 18.86 -1.44
N PRO A 173 -0.96 18.59 -2.66
CA PRO A 173 -1.31 17.25 -3.11
C PRO A 173 -0.07 16.39 -3.46
N THR A 174 1.00 16.56 -2.68
CA THR A 174 2.28 15.89 -2.82
C THR A 174 2.63 15.21 -1.51
N GLY A 175 3.13 13.98 -1.60
CA GLY A 175 3.67 13.22 -0.49
C GLY A 175 4.99 12.56 -0.87
N PHE A 176 5.71 12.03 0.11
CA PHE A 176 6.89 11.22 -0.13
C PHE A 176 6.90 10.00 0.77
N ALA A 177 7.68 9.01 0.36
CA ALA A 177 8.01 7.85 1.14
C ALA A 177 9.48 7.49 0.95
N MET A 178 10.15 7.19 2.04
CA MET A 178 11.50 6.64 2.07
C MET A 178 11.49 5.41 2.98
N PHE A 179 12.02 4.31 2.47
CA PHE A 179 12.12 3.06 3.22
C PHE A 179 13.53 2.50 3.09
N ALA A 180 14.10 2.11 4.23
CA ALA A 180 15.33 1.34 4.25
C ALA A 180 15.13 0.00 3.52
N GLY A 181 16.18 -0.52 2.95
CA GLY A 181 16.27 -1.84 2.37
C GLY A 181 17.49 -2.59 2.92
N GLU A 182 17.81 -3.69 2.26
CA GLU A 182 19.04 -4.44 2.50
C GLU A 182 20.29 -3.65 2.04
N ASN A 183 21.45 -3.98 2.62
CA ASN A 183 22.75 -3.48 2.16
C ASN A 183 22.86 -1.95 2.05
N ASP A 184 22.38 -1.22 3.06
CA ASP A 184 22.39 0.25 3.13
C ASP A 184 21.67 0.95 1.96
N THR A 185 20.75 0.24 1.32
CA THR A 185 19.90 0.81 0.30
C THR A 185 18.66 1.47 0.90
N TYR A 186 18.15 2.48 0.20
CA TYR A 186 16.88 3.14 0.52
C TYR A 186 16.07 3.37 -0.76
N MET A 187 14.82 2.97 -0.74
CA MET A 187 13.85 3.39 -1.76
C MET A 187 13.33 4.77 -1.37
N VAL A 188 13.46 5.73 -2.28
CA VAL A 188 12.87 7.08 -2.14
C VAL A 188 11.87 7.29 -3.25
N GLY A 189 10.66 7.68 -2.88
CA GLY A 189 9.57 7.92 -3.82
C GLY A 189 8.79 9.18 -3.49
N MET A 190 8.38 9.87 -4.54
CA MET A 190 7.47 11.00 -4.50
C MET A 190 6.11 10.59 -5.07
N GLN A 191 5.06 11.06 -4.45
CA GLN A 191 3.69 10.93 -4.92
C GLN A 191 3.14 12.31 -5.27
N MET A 192 2.57 12.43 -6.46
CA MET A 192 1.77 13.57 -6.88
C MET A 192 0.34 13.11 -7.11
N MET A 193 -0.63 13.80 -6.51
CA MET A 193 -2.05 13.53 -6.66
C MET A 193 -2.70 14.54 -7.60
N ALA A 194 -3.92 14.24 -8.04
CA ALA A 194 -4.78 15.15 -8.79
C ALA A 194 -4.11 15.72 -10.07
N GLY A 195 -3.35 14.91 -10.80
CA GLY A 195 -2.73 15.29 -12.07
C GLY A 195 -1.39 16.01 -11.94
N GLY A 196 -0.82 16.10 -10.74
CA GLY A 196 0.51 16.65 -10.54
C GLY A 196 1.59 15.89 -11.34
N GLN A 197 2.59 16.61 -11.87
CA GLN A 197 3.67 16.01 -12.64
C GLN A 197 4.77 15.48 -11.72
N PRO A 198 5.20 14.21 -11.91
CA PRO A 198 6.29 13.63 -11.13
C PRO A 198 7.65 14.23 -11.56
N PRO A 199 8.64 14.27 -10.65
CA PRO A 199 10.00 14.65 -11.01
C PRO A 199 10.54 13.73 -12.12
N SER A 200 11.33 14.32 -13.03
CA SER A 200 11.91 13.64 -14.18
C SER A 200 13.36 13.19 -13.98
N ASP A 201 14.05 13.82 -13.03
CA ASP A 201 15.47 13.64 -12.74
C ASP A 201 15.74 13.81 -11.23
N HIS A 202 17.00 13.60 -10.83
CA HIS A 202 17.40 13.66 -9.44
C HIS A 202 17.28 15.06 -8.82
N ASP A 203 17.59 16.11 -9.59
CA ASP A 203 17.52 17.49 -9.11
C ASP A 203 16.09 17.94 -8.85
N SER A 204 15.18 17.62 -9.77
CA SER A 204 13.75 17.85 -9.58
C SER A 204 13.15 17.01 -8.45
N LEU A 205 13.67 15.79 -8.22
CA LEU A 205 13.31 14.98 -7.06
C LEU A 205 13.71 15.66 -5.76
N LEU A 206 14.96 16.14 -5.66
CA LEU A 206 15.48 16.85 -4.49
C LEU A 206 14.70 18.14 -4.21
N ALA A 207 14.41 18.93 -5.25
CA ALA A 207 13.63 20.15 -5.10
C ALA A 207 12.23 19.88 -4.54
N ARG A 208 11.54 18.86 -5.07
CA ARG A 208 10.21 18.46 -4.56
C ARG A 208 10.27 17.82 -3.18
N LEU A 209 11.31 17.04 -2.91
CA LEU A 209 11.51 16.40 -1.60
C LEU A 209 11.69 17.45 -0.49
N ALA A 210 12.38 18.55 -0.78
CA ALA A 210 12.59 19.65 0.16
C ALA A 210 11.28 20.32 0.64
N GLU A 211 10.21 20.23 -0.15
CA GLU A 211 8.88 20.77 0.22
C GLU A 211 8.15 19.91 1.27
N VAL A 212 8.52 18.62 1.39
CA VAL A 212 7.69 17.63 2.11
C VAL A 212 8.44 16.80 3.14
N ALA A 213 9.76 16.68 3.01
CA ALA A 213 10.61 15.86 3.88
C ALA A 213 11.40 16.70 4.89
N PRO A 214 11.86 16.12 6.00
CA PRO A 214 12.79 16.78 6.91
C PRO A 214 14.11 17.14 6.22
N ALA A 215 14.72 18.26 6.63
CA ALA A 215 15.98 18.75 6.01
C ALA A 215 17.12 17.70 6.04
N HIS A 216 17.24 16.95 7.14
CA HIS A 216 18.28 15.90 7.24
C HIS A 216 18.03 14.74 6.26
N VAL A 217 16.78 14.40 5.96
CA VAL A 217 16.44 13.39 4.94
C VAL A 217 16.80 13.90 3.55
N VAL A 218 16.47 15.16 3.24
CA VAL A 218 16.83 15.80 1.96
C VAL A 218 18.33 15.82 1.77
N GLU A 219 19.09 16.16 2.82
CA GLU A 219 20.56 16.19 2.77
C GLU A 219 21.17 14.78 2.58
N ALA A 220 20.58 13.78 3.25
CA ALA A 220 21.00 12.39 3.06
C ALA A 220 20.75 11.92 1.62
N VAL A 221 19.58 12.24 1.03
CA VAL A 221 19.25 11.90 -0.36
C VAL A 221 20.17 12.64 -1.34
N ARG A 222 20.55 13.89 -1.06
CA ARG A 222 21.47 14.67 -1.89
C ARG A 222 22.88 14.03 -1.97
N ARG A 223 23.33 13.45 -0.86
CA ARG A 223 24.66 12.80 -0.75
C ARG A 223 24.65 11.34 -1.16
N ALA A 224 23.48 10.75 -1.33
CA ALA A 224 23.34 9.34 -1.66
C ALA A 224 23.68 9.07 -3.12
N GLU A 225 24.20 7.87 -3.38
CA GLU A 225 24.48 7.40 -4.73
C GLU A 225 23.23 6.73 -5.34
N PRO A 226 22.73 7.20 -6.50
CA PRO A 226 21.64 6.53 -7.20
C PRO A 226 22.08 5.17 -7.74
N LEU A 227 21.33 4.11 -7.39
CA LEU A 227 21.56 2.74 -7.86
C LEU A 227 20.83 2.42 -9.17
N GLY A 228 20.19 3.40 -9.75
CA GLY A 228 19.46 3.26 -11.01
C GLY A 228 18.72 4.53 -11.39
N PRO A 229 18.06 4.54 -12.54
CA PRO A 229 17.32 5.69 -13.02
C PRO A 229 16.07 5.97 -12.17
N LEU A 230 15.67 7.23 -12.11
CA LEU A 230 14.38 7.63 -11.57
C LEU A 230 13.27 7.03 -12.44
N ARG A 231 12.43 6.21 -11.84
CA ARG A 231 11.32 5.54 -12.53
C ARG A 231 10.02 6.23 -12.22
N GLN A 232 9.27 6.54 -13.28
CA GLN A 232 7.96 7.13 -13.16
C GLN A 232 6.86 6.08 -13.37
N HIS A 233 5.76 6.24 -12.65
CA HIS A 233 4.58 5.41 -12.79
C HIS A 233 3.30 6.27 -12.66
N ARG A 234 2.29 5.99 -13.48
CA ARG A 234 0.97 6.65 -13.41
C ARG A 234 -0.07 5.69 -12.86
N PHE A 235 -0.84 6.18 -11.93
CA PHE A 235 -1.95 5.47 -11.32
C PHE A 235 -3.23 6.31 -11.45
N PRO A 236 -4.04 6.10 -12.48
CA PRO A 236 -5.18 6.98 -12.75
C PRO A 236 -6.30 6.83 -11.73
N ALA A 237 -6.59 5.61 -11.28
CA ALA A 237 -7.75 5.33 -10.45
C ALA A 237 -7.57 4.15 -9.51
N ASN A 238 -8.18 4.22 -8.33
CA ASN A 238 -8.55 3.03 -7.56
C ASN A 238 -9.67 2.33 -8.33
N ARG A 239 -9.62 0.99 -8.39
CA ARG A 239 -10.62 0.20 -9.11
C ARG A 239 -10.92 -1.09 -8.38
N TRP A 240 -12.19 -1.37 -8.17
CA TRP A 240 -12.67 -2.63 -7.60
C TRP A 240 -13.71 -3.27 -8.51
N ARG A 241 -13.35 -4.38 -9.15
CA ARG A 241 -14.22 -5.20 -9.97
C ARG A 241 -15.06 -6.10 -9.07
N ARG A 242 -16.36 -5.87 -9.08
CA ARG A 242 -17.31 -6.45 -8.14
C ARG A 242 -17.75 -7.85 -8.55
N TYR A 243 -16.80 -8.81 -8.59
CA TYR A 243 -17.11 -10.22 -8.84
C TYR A 243 -18.04 -10.80 -7.76
N ASP A 244 -18.03 -10.27 -6.54
CA ASP A 244 -18.91 -10.63 -5.45
C ASP A 244 -20.41 -10.30 -5.72
N LYS A 245 -20.69 -9.43 -6.69
CA LYS A 245 -22.05 -9.03 -7.09
C LYS A 245 -22.54 -9.68 -8.38
N LEU A 246 -21.70 -10.48 -9.03
CA LEU A 246 -22.15 -11.21 -10.22
C LEU A 246 -23.20 -12.26 -9.85
N THR A 247 -24.29 -12.29 -10.59
CA THR A 247 -25.39 -13.26 -10.42
C THR A 247 -25.05 -14.60 -11.06
N ALA A 248 -24.25 -14.60 -12.12
CA ALA A 248 -23.80 -15.77 -12.85
C ALA A 248 -22.33 -15.60 -13.28
N MET A 249 -21.57 -16.68 -13.21
CA MET A 249 -20.16 -16.77 -13.59
C MET A 249 -19.85 -18.24 -13.91
N PRO A 250 -19.00 -18.56 -14.91
CA PRO A 250 -18.61 -19.93 -15.19
C PRO A 250 -17.85 -20.51 -14.01
N GLN A 251 -18.06 -21.78 -13.68
CA GLN A 251 -17.25 -22.48 -12.68
C GLN A 251 -15.79 -22.60 -13.15
N GLY A 252 -14.87 -22.87 -12.22
CA GLY A 252 -13.45 -23.09 -12.55
C GLY A 252 -12.66 -21.80 -12.84
N LEU A 253 -13.15 -20.61 -12.44
CA LEU A 253 -12.44 -19.34 -12.59
C LEU A 253 -12.44 -18.55 -11.29
N ILE A 254 -11.27 -18.14 -10.84
CA ILE A 254 -11.04 -17.22 -9.70
C ILE A 254 -10.24 -16.03 -10.19
N VAL A 255 -10.46 -14.86 -9.61
CA VAL A 255 -9.69 -13.62 -9.85
C VAL A 255 -9.16 -13.11 -8.52
N ILE A 256 -7.87 -12.73 -8.46
CA ILE A 256 -7.15 -12.40 -7.23
C ILE A 256 -6.27 -11.15 -7.39
N GLY A 257 -6.00 -10.47 -6.29
CA GLY A 257 -5.08 -9.34 -6.23
C GLY A 257 -5.56 -8.14 -7.05
N ASP A 258 -4.64 -7.42 -7.68
CA ASP A 258 -4.96 -6.21 -8.47
C ASP A 258 -5.85 -6.49 -9.69
N ALA A 259 -5.99 -7.75 -10.11
CA ALA A 259 -6.95 -8.16 -11.13
C ALA A 259 -8.39 -8.00 -10.63
N MET A 260 -8.62 -8.14 -9.32
CA MET A 260 -9.92 -7.93 -8.68
C MET A 260 -10.04 -6.52 -8.09
N CYS A 261 -9.05 -6.07 -7.30
CA CYS A 261 -9.09 -4.75 -6.67
C CYS A 261 -7.71 -4.12 -6.59
N SER A 262 -7.53 -2.95 -7.22
CA SER A 262 -6.29 -2.19 -7.18
C SER A 262 -6.49 -0.86 -6.45
N PHE A 263 -5.58 -0.59 -5.51
CA PHE A 263 -5.57 0.61 -4.68
C PHE A 263 -4.43 1.52 -5.07
N ASN A 264 -4.56 2.80 -4.72
CA ASN A 264 -3.48 3.75 -4.77
C ASN A 264 -2.25 3.20 -4.01
N PRO A 265 -1.09 3.02 -4.68
CA PRO A 265 0.11 2.37 -4.12
C PRO A 265 0.64 3.00 -2.84
N VAL A 266 0.36 4.29 -2.61
CA VAL A 266 0.81 5.03 -1.40
C VAL A 266 0.37 4.39 -0.09
N TYR A 267 -0.74 3.66 -0.10
CA TYR A 267 -1.25 3.02 1.12
C TYR A 267 -0.52 1.72 1.47
N GLY A 268 0.29 1.17 0.56
CA GLY A 268 1.10 -0.02 0.79
C GLY A 268 0.31 -1.32 1.03
N GLN A 269 -1.00 -1.34 0.76
CA GLN A 269 -1.89 -2.44 1.16
C GLN A 269 -2.08 -3.51 0.07
N GLY A 270 -1.70 -3.25 -1.19
CA GLY A 270 -1.98 -4.16 -2.31
C GLY A 270 -1.42 -5.57 -2.10
N MET A 271 -0.13 -5.70 -1.77
CA MET A 271 0.49 -7.01 -1.52
C MET A 271 -0.10 -7.72 -0.31
N SER A 272 -0.44 -6.99 0.75
CA SER A 272 -1.06 -7.56 1.96
C SER A 272 -2.44 -8.12 1.66
N ILE A 273 -3.27 -7.40 0.90
CA ILE A 273 -4.59 -7.87 0.48
C ILE A 273 -4.45 -9.10 -0.41
N ALA A 274 -3.54 -9.10 -1.39
CA ALA A 274 -3.31 -10.26 -2.24
C ALA A 274 -2.89 -11.51 -1.44
N ALA A 275 -2.05 -11.34 -0.41
CA ALA A 275 -1.67 -12.44 0.49
C ALA A 275 -2.86 -12.96 1.32
N VAL A 276 -3.71 -12.05 1.83
CA VAL A 276 -4.95 -12.43 2.53
C VAL A 276 -5.91 -13.15 1.60
N GLU A 277 -6.06 -12.71 0.34
CA GLU A 277 -6.87 -13.37 -0.66
C GLU A 277 -6.37 -14.78 -0.98
N ALA A 278 -5.05 -15.00 -1.02
CA ALA A 278 -4.45 -16.33 -1.19
C ALA A 278 -4.81 -17.26 -0.02
N LEU A 279 -4.75 -16.78 1.23
CA LEU A 279 -5.18 -17.54 2.40
C LEU A 279 -6.68 -17.87 2.38
N ILE A 280 -7.51 -16.93 1.94
CA ILE A 280 -8.95 -17.16 1.74
C ILE A 280 -9.19 -18.22 0.68
N LEU A 281 -8.45 -18.15 -0.45
CA LEU A 281 -8.56 -19.14 -1.52
C LEU A 281 -8.18 -20.54 -1.03
N ARG A 282 -7.06 -20.66 -0.30
CA ARG A 282 -6.65 -21.93 0.35
C ARG A 282 -7.79 -22.50 1.21
N THR A 283 -8.32 -21.68 2.13
CA THR A 283 -9.41 -22.12 3.02
C THR A 283 -10.69 -22.51 2.24
N CYS A 284 -10.96 -21.84 1.13
CA CYS A 284 -12.09 -22.19 0.26
C CYS A 284 -11.88 -23.51 -0.48
N LEU A 285 -10.66 -23.77 -0.96
CA LEU A 285 -10.28 -25.01 -1.62
C LEU A 285 -10.35 -26.21 -0.69
N GLU A 286 -9.85 -26.09 0.56
CA GLU A 286 -9.94 -27.12 1.60
C GLU A 286 -11.39 -27.60 1.89
N ARG A 287 -12.38 -26.73 1.62
CA ARG A 287 -13.82 -27.04 1.77
C ARG A 287 -14.46 -27.62 0.51
N GLY A 288 -13.66 -27.95 -0.51
CA GLY A 288 -14.10 -28.53 -1.78
C GLY A 288 -14.69 -27.52 -2.77
N ASP A 289 -15.08 -28.00 -3.95
CA ASP A 289 -15.42 -27.19 -5.13
C ASP A 289 -16.83 -26.62 -5.10
N ARG A 290 -17.71 -27.13 -4.24
CA ARG A 290 -19.12 -26.69 -4.20
C ARG A 290 -19.19 -25.19 -3.88
N ASP A 291 -19.76 -24.40 -4.80
CA ASP A 291 -19.92 -22.95 -4.67
C ASP A 291 -18.58 -22.19 -4.39
N LEU A 292 -17.43 -22.75 -4.85
CA LEU A 292 -16.09 -22.22 -4.57
C LEU A 292 -16.00 -20.72 -4.88
N GLN A 293 -16.38 -20.29 -6.10
CA GLN A 293 -16.29 -18.89 -6.51
C GLN A 293 -17.11 -17.97 -5.59
N ARG A 294 -18.36 -18.37 -5.31
CA ARG A 294 -19.25 -17.56 -4.47
C ARG A 294 -18.73 -17.41 -3.06
N ARG A 295 -18.19 -18.49 -2.47
CA ARG A 295 -17.55 -18.47 -1.14
C ARG A 295 -16.34 -17.57 -1.14
N TYR A 296 -15.46 -17.75 -2.13
CA TYR A 296 -14.23 -16.98 -2.26
C TYR A 296 -14.52 -15.49 -2.45
N PHE A 297 -15.27 -15.09 -3.47
CA PHE A 297 -15.53 -13.67 -3.75
C PHE A 297 -16.25 -12.96 -2.62
N ARG A 298 -17.15 -13.64 -1.90
CA ARG A 298 -17.78 -13.06 -0.70
C ARG A 298 -16.81 -12.84 0.45
N ALA A 299 -15.93 -13.79 0.69
CA ALA A 299 -14.93 -13.68 1.75
C ALA A 299 -13.88 -12.62 1.42
N ALA A 300 -13.33 -12.63 0.21
CA ALA A 300 -12.38 -11.63 -0.27
C ALA A 300 -12.98 -10.21 -0.25
N ALA A 301 -14.23 -10.04 -0.70
CA ALA A 301 -14.90 -8.75 -0.68
C ALA A 301 -15.07 -8.13 0.72
N ARG A 302 -15.08 -8.93 1.79
CA ARG A 302 -15.15 -8.42 3.18
C ARG A 302 -13.84 -7.75 3.57
N GLU A 303 -12.71 -8.38 3.25
CA GLU A 303 -11.37 -7.85 3.57
C GLU A 303 -11.03 -6.66 2.66
N ILE A 304 -11.28 -6.78 1.37
CA ILE A 304 -11.10 -5.69 0.39
C ILE A 304 -11.89 -4.45 0.79
N ARG A 305 -13.13 -4.60 1.26
CA ARG A 305 -14.00 -3.47 1.62
C ARG A 305 -13.35 -2.54 2.64
N THR A 306 -12.67 -3.09 3.63
CA THR A 306 -11.99 -2.31 4.67
C THR A 306 -10.87 -1.48 4.07
N ALA A 307 -10.01 -2.09 3.27
CA ALA A 307 -8.90 -1.41 2.59
C ALA A 307 -9.41 -0.39 1.55
N TRP A 308 -10.44 -0.74 0.79
CA TRP A 308 -11.10 0.15 -0.17
C TRP A 308 -11.66 1.41 0.48
N GLN A 309 -12.41 1.25 1.57
CA GLN A 309 -12.98 2.39 2.30
C GLN A 309 -11.90 3.29 2.89
N ALA A 310 -10.81 2.72 3.40
CA ALA A 310 -9.68 3.47 3.93
C ALA A 310 -8.97 4.26 2.81
N ALA A 311 -8.65 3.62 1.68
CA ALA A 311 -7.97 4.25 0.55
C ALA A 311 -8.84 5.36 -0.08
N VAL A 312 -10.08 5.04 -0.46
CA VAL A 312 -11.03 6.01 -1.04
C VAL A 312 -11.32 7.15 -0.07
N GLY A 313 -11.50 6.84 1.23
CA GLY A 313 -11.73 7.87 2.26
C GLY A 313 -10.56 8.83 2.41
N ALA A 314 -9.33 8.33 2.33
CA ALA A 314 -8.13 9.16 2.40
C ALA A 314 -7.95 9.99 1.12
N ASP A 315 -8.11 9.40 -0.07
CA ASP A 315 -8.01 10.12 -1.35
C ASP A 315 -9.04 11.26 -1.44
N LEU A 316 -10.28 11.02 -0.99
CA LEU A 316 -11.36 12.01 -0.97
C LEU A 316 -11.17 13.12 0.08
N THR A 317 -10.11 13.10 0.91
CA THR A 317 -9.73 14.27 1.72
C THR A 317 -9.18 15.41 0.86
N LEU A 318 -8.66 15.10 -0.33
CA LEU A 318 -8.17 16.09 -1.29
C LEU A 318 -9.35 16.70 -2.06
N PRO A 319 -9.55 18.05 -2.04
CA PRO A 319 -10.67 18.71 -2.71
C PRO A 319 -10.71 18.48 -4.22
N GLN A 320 -9.54 18.30 -4.84
CA GLN A 320 -9.37 18.10 -6.27
C GLN A 320 -9.88 16.74 -6.75
N ILE A 321 -9.97 15.74 -5.86
CA ILE A 321 -10.48 14.41 -6.19
C ILE A 321 -12.01 14.43 -6.09
N GLN A 322 -12.67 14.19 -7.21
CA GLN A 322 -14.13 14.17 -7.29
C GLN A 322 -14.67 12.81 -6.86
N GLY A 323 -15.76 12.82 -6.09
CA GLY A 323 -16.43 11.61 -5.65
C GLY A 323 -17.39 11.85 -4.49
N PRO A 324 -18.26 10.88 -4.18
CA PRO A 324 -19.23 10.99 -3.10
C PRO A 324 -18.52 11.03 -1.74
N ARG A 325 -18.90 11.99 -0.90
CA ARG A 325 -18.41 12.16 0.47
C ARG A 325 -19.54 12.00 1.47
N PRO A 326 -20.04 10.78 1.71
CA PRO A 326 -21.14 10.54 2.63
C PRO A 326 -20.79 11.00 4.05
N LEU A 327 -21.82 11.31 4.84
CA LEU A 327 -21.63 11.83 6.21
C LEU A 327 -20.78 10.88 7.08
N SER A 328 -20.99 9.57 6.96
CA SER A 328 -20.19 8.57 7.66
C SER A 328 -18.67 8.67 7.37
N MET A 329 -18.31 8.87 6.10
CA MET A 329 -16.91 9.09 5.70
C MET A 329 -16.36 10.40 6.28
N ARG A 330 -17.15 11.49 6.25
CA ARG A 330 -16.74 12.79 6.81
C ARG A 330 -16.47 12.67 8.32
N ILE A 331 -17.33 11.97 9.06
CA ILE A 331 -17.17 11.70 10.50
C ILE A 331 -15.90 10.86 10.74
N THR A 332 -15.72 9.78 9.98
CA THR A 332 -14.53 8.93 10.08
C THR A 332 -13.24 9.72 9.83
N ASN A 333 -13.19 10.50 8.75
CA ASN A 333 -12.02 11.32 8.42
C ASN A 333 -11.77 12.41 9.47
N ALA A 334 -12.82 13.00 10.06
CA ALA A 334 -12.69 13.97 11.15
C ALA A 334 -12.12 13.30 12.43
N TYR A 335 -12.55 12.08 12.72
CA TYR A 335 -11.99 11.32 13.84
C TYR A 335 -10.53 10.90 13.59
N LEU A 336 -10.22 10.41 12.38
CA LEU A 336 -8.84 10.05 12.01
C LEU A 336 -7.88 11.24 12.10
N ARG A 337 -8.29 12.45 11.75
CA ARG A 337 -7.47 13.66 11.98
C ARG A 337 -7.16 13.85 13.46
N ARG A 338 -8.11 13.59 14.37
CA ARG A 338 -7.86 13.65 15.82
C ARG A 338 -6.91 12.55 16.30
N VAL A 339 -7.00 11.36 15.71
CA VAL A 339 -6.04 10.27 15.97
C VAL A 339 -4.64 10.72 15.58
N MET A 340 -4.47 11.30 14.39
CA MET A 340 -3.17 11.81 13.91
C MET A 340 -2.64 12.94 14.81
N ALA A 341 -3.50 13.86 15.26
CA ALA A 341 -3.12 14.91 16.21
C ALA A 341 -2.69 14.32 17.57
N ALA A 342 -3.38 13.32 18.08
CA ALA A 342 -3.00 12.66 19.33
C ALA A 342 -1.69 11.86 19.20
N ALA A 343 -1.38 11.35 18.02
CA ALA A 343 -0.13 10.64 17.73
C ALA A 343 1.11 11.56 17.77
N GLU A 344 0.95 12.87 17.78
CA GLU A 344 2.07 13.81 17.97
C GLU A 344 2.72 13.66 19.36
N THR A 345 1.98 13.18 20.37
CA THR A 345 2.42 13.15 21.77
C THR A 345 2.17 11.84 22.50
N ASP A 346 1.50 10.87 21.88
CA ASP A 346 1.09 9.65 22.58
C ASP A 346 1.56 8.38 21.84
N PRO A 347 2.52 7.62 22.42
CA PRO A 347 3.06 6.41 21.77
C PRO A 347 2.03 5.27 21.65
N VAL A 348 1.01 5.21 22.53
CA VAL A 348 -0.08 4.22 22.42
C VAL A 348 -0.92 4.48 21.16
N VAL A 349 -1.19 5.77 20.86
CA VAL A 349 -1.93 6.14 19.64
C VAL A 349 -1.08 5.88 18.40
N VAL A 350 0.23 6.15 18.45
CA VAL A 350 1.16 5.80 17.37
C VAL A 350 1.12 4.29 17.11
N GLN A 351 1.27 3.47 18.14
CA GLN A 351 1.22 2.01 18.02
C GLN A 351 -0.09 1.54 17.40
N GLN A 352 -1.24 2.04 17.89
CA GLN A 352 -2.54 1.64 17.36
C GLN A 352 -2.72 2.06 15.90
N PHE A 353 -2.22 3.23 15.51
CA PHE A 353 -2.21 3.68 14.13
C PHE A 353 -1.34 2.76 13.24
N MET A 354 -0.15 2.39 13.71
CA MET A 354 0.74 1.47 12.99
C MET A 354 0.12 0.07 12.81
N ARG A 355 -0.59 -0.43 13.82
CA ARG A 355 -1.33 -1.71 13.76
C ARG A 355 -2.46 -1.64 12.75
N LEU A 356 -3.12 -0.48 12.64
CA LEU A 356 -4.19 -0.25 11.67
C LEU A 356 -3.66 -0.25 10.23
N ILE A 357 -2.65 0.58 9.94
CA ILE A 357 -2.08 0.67 8.58
C ILE A 357 -1.37 -0.62 8.15
N GLY A 358 -0.81 -1.36 9.11
CA GLY A 358 -0.22 -2.69 8.91
C GLY A 358 -1.25 -3.82 8.79
N MET A 359 -2.55 -3.52 8.84
CA MET A 359 -3.66 -4.50 8.77
C MET A 359 -3.61 -5.56 9.88
N VAL A 360 -2.92 -5.30 11.00
CA VAL A 360 -2.88 -6.16 12.18
C VAL A 360 -4.20 -6.07 12.94
N ASP A 361 -4.73 -4.85 13.07
CA ASP A 361 -5.99 -4.59 13.75
C ASP A 361 -7.07 -4.07 12.80
N ARG A 362 -8.32 -4.37 13.11
CA ARG A 362 -9.47 -3.79 12.42
C ARG A 362 -9.69 -2.33 12.84
N PRO A 363 -10.24 -1.47 11.96
CA PRO A 363 -10.53 -0.06 12.28
C PRO A 363 -11.38 0.15 13.54
N SER A 364 -12.23 -0.83 13.90
CA SER A 364 -13.04 -0.79 15.12
C SER A 364 -12.23 -0.69 16.42
N ARG A 365 -10.94 -1.08 16.40
CA ARG A 365 -10.06 -0.90 17.57
C ARG A 365 -9.87 0.56 17.96
N LEU A 366 -9.84 1.47 16.98
CA LEU A 366 -9.79 2.92 17.25
C LEU A 366 -11.05 3.46 17.93
N LEU A 367 -12.17 2.74 17.84
CA LEU A 367 -13.45 3.13 18.44
C LEU A 367 -13.68 2.56 19.85
N ARG A 368 -12.71 1.85 20.43
CA ARG A 368 -12.80 1.39 21.82
C ARG A 368 -12.88 2.60 22.77
N PRO A 369 -13.73 2.58 23.81
CA PRO A 369 -13.94 3.73 24.70
C PRO A 369 -12.65 4.31 25.27
N SER A 370 -11.72 3.44 25.70
CA SER A 370 -10.40 3.86 26.21
C SER A 370 -9.56 4.60 25.17
N MET A 371 -9.58 4.14 23.90
CA MET A 371 -8.86 4.76 22.80
C MET A 371 -9.52 6.10 22.41
N VAL A 372 -10.84 6.15 22.33
CA VAL A 372 -11.59 7.38 22.03
C VAL A 372 -11.29 8.44 23.09
N LEU A 373 -11.36 8.10 24.37
CA LEU A 373 -11.06 9.03 25.47
C LEU A 373 -9.61 9.55 25.36
N ARG A 374 -8.66 8.66 25.12
CA ARG A 374 -7.24 9.00 24.93
C ARG A 374 -7.04 9.97 23.75
N VAL A 375 -7.60 9.65 22.60
CA VAL A 375 -7.54 10.49 21.40
C VAL A 375 -8.15 11.88 21.65
N MET A 376 -9.33 11.95 22.29
CA MET A 376 -10.00 13.21 22.55
C MET A 376 -9.23 14.10 23.54
N THR A 377 -8.56 13.49 24.53
CA THR A 377 -7.76 14.22 25.52
C THR A 377 -6.46 14.76 24.93
N LYS A 378 -5.74 13.91 24.19
CA LYS A 378 -4.42 14.24 23.64
C LYS A 378 -4.50 15.17 22.43
N SER A 379 -5.50 15.00 21.55
CA SER A 379 -5.68 15.89 20.39
C SER A 379 -5.97 17.34 20.81
N ARG A 380 -6.66 17.56 21.93
CA ARG A 380 -6.91 18.92 22.47
C ARG A 380 -5.63 19.61 22.95
N ARG A 381 -4.68 18.86 23.52
CA ARG A 381 -3.38 19.40 23.96
C ARG A 381 -2.53 19.82 22.77
N ALA A 382 -2.39 18.96 21.75
CA ALA A 382 -1.65 19.26 20.52
C ALA A 382 -2.16 20.53 19.80
N THR A 383 -3.47 20.80 19.84
CA THR A 383 -4.06 22.01 19.25
C THR A 383 -3.74 23.26 20.08
N LYS A 384 -3.76 23.17 21.41
CA LYS A 384 -3.45 24.31 22.30
C LYS A 384 -1.98 24.74 22.20
N ASP A 385 -1.06 23.78 22.13
CA ASP A 385 0.37 24.08 22.03
C ASP A 385 0.71 24.81 20.72
N LYS A 386 0.06 24.44 19.61
CA LYS A 386 0.22 25.16 18.32
C LYS A 386 -0.30 26.60 18.36
N THR A 387 -1.38 26.86 19.10
CA THR A 387 -1.94 28.23 19.26
C THR A 387 -1.06 29.12 20.15
N HIS A 388 -0.40 28.55 21.14
CA HIS A 388 0.52 29.29 22.00
C HIS A 388 1.84 29.65 21.31
N VAL A 389 2.38 28.76 20.45
CA VAL A 389 3.63 29.03 19.71
C VAL A 389 3.42 30.13 18.65
N SER A 390 2.23 30.18 18.02
CA SER A 390 1.91 31.23 17.03
C SER A 390 1.57 32.57 17.62
N ALA A 391 1.40 32.67 18.95
CA ALA A 391 1.02 33.90 19.65
C ALA A 391 2.21 34.61 20.35
N GLN A 392 3.44 34.11 20.23
CA GLN A 392 4.62 34.85 20.71
C GLN A 392 5.06 35.87 19.66
N PRO A 393 4.99 37.20 19.95
CA PRO A 393 5.50 38.21 19.02
C PRO A 393 7.03 38.08 18.94
N CYS A 394 7.55 38.19 17.70
CA CYS A 394 8.96 38.41 17.45
C CYS A 394 9.47 39.54 18.33
N LYS A 395 10.35 39.28 19.29
CA LYS A 395 11.12 40.32 19.94
C LYS A 395 12.06 40.89 18.90
N GLU A 396 11.77 42.10 18.42
CA GLU A 396 12.72 42.94 17.71
C GLU A 396 13.91 43.21 18.66
N GLU A 397 15.08 42.63 18.34
CA GLU A 397 16.33 43.09 18.88
C GLU A 397 16.59 44.49 18.34
N GLN A 398 16.32 45.51 19.18
CA GLN A 398 16.82 46.87 18.98
C GLN A 398 18.35 46.80 19.04
N VAL A 399 18.98 46.82 17.88
CA VAL A 399 20.39 47.16 17.76
C VAL A 399 20.54 48.66 18.04
N ASN A 400 20.86 48.97 19.30
CA ASN A 400 21.32 50.31 19.66
C ASN A 400 22.66 50.58 18.98
N GLY A 401 22.64 51.45 17.98
CA GLY A 401 23.84 52.08 17.46
C GLY A 401 24.34 53.12 18.48
N HIS A 402 25.59 53.00 18.88
CA HIS A 402 26.37 54.12 19.41
C HIS A 402 27.66 54.21 18.59
N LEU A 403 27.75 55.36 17.91
CA LEU A 403 28.93 56.15 17.49
C LEU A 403 30.20 55.43 17.03
#